data_69ad32ff06bd95228224dcc89eb8366e
#
_entry.id   69ad32ff06bd95228224dcc89eb8366e
#
_cell.length_a   1.000
_cell.length_b   1.000
_cell.length_c   1.000
_cell.angle_alpha   90.00
_cell.angle_beta   90.00
_cell.angle_gamma   90.00
#
_symmetry.space_group_name_H-M   'P 1'
#
loop_
_entity.id
_entity.type
_entity.pdbx_description
1 polymer ?
#
loop_
_entity_poly.entity_id
_entity_poly.type
_entity_poly.pdbx_seq_one_letter_code
_entity_poly.pdbx_strand_id
1 'polypeptide(L)'
;MPQRKGFIEMQFNWALILILGGAILLLALTISSRGESISEASTSISTANSMHHILANNALGYESTSSTSAKKSKITFECNQYSVEGVSKNIKDIILFSPNSINSGNILIAKFNWHFPYNAGNFLYLTSPEIRYIFIGDSEFARKAFQMTPANIKKDGYTNAQAVQN
;
A
#
# COMPACT_ATOMS: atom_id res chain seq x y z
N MET A 1 63.50 9.86 42.06
CA MET A 1 62.28 9.09 41.77
C MET A 1 61.30 9.95 41.04
N PRO A 2 61.31 10.04 39.72
CA PRO A 2 60.26 10.73 38.94
C PRO A 2 59.84 9.93 37.73
N GLN A 3 59.16 8.78 37.88
CA GLN A 3 58.66 8.04 36.72
C GLN A 3 57.21 7.50 36.88
N ARG A 4 56.49 7.83 37.95
CA ARG A 4 55.12 7.36 38.11
C ARG A 4 54.01 8.22 37.54
N LYS A 5 54.28 9.50 37.23
CA LYS A 5 53.25 10.42 36.70
C LYS A 5 52.90 10.15 35.23
N GLY A 6 53.84 9.80 34.39
CA GLY A 6 53.58 9.61 32.97
C GLY A 6 52.76 8.35 32.62
N PHE A 7 52.82 7.34 33.48
CA PHE A 7 52.06 6.09 33.21
C PHE A 7 50.55 6.24 33.50
N ILE A 8 50.21 7.06 34.47
CA ILE A 8 48.80 7.32 34.82
C ILE A 8 48.15 8.25 33.77
N GLU A 9 48.84 9.22 33.25
CA GLU A 9 48.34 10.11 32.17
C GLU A 9 48.09 9.32 30.88
N MET A 10 48.94 8.37 30.53
CA MET A 10 48.78 7.55 29.33
C MET A 10 47.56 6.62 29.43
N GLN A 11 47.29 6.01 30.57
CA GLN A 11 46.13 5.15 30.80
C GLN A 11 44.83 5.96 30.82
N PHE A 12 44.81 7.16 31.36
CA PHE A 12 43.62 8.04 31.39
C PHE A 12 43.23 8.48 29.99
N ASN A 13 44.23 8.81 29.16
CA ASN A 13 43.98 9.23 27.79
C ASN A 13 43.37 8.11 26.93
N TRP A 14 43.82 6.86 27.11
CA TRP A 14 43.29 5.70 26.41
C TRP A 14 41.82 5.37 26.85
N ALA A 15 41.54 5.43 28.14
CA ALA A 15 40.20 5.22 28.67
C ALA A 15 39.21 6.27 28.17
N LEU A 16 39.65 7.54 28.07
CA LEU A 16 38.83 8.64 27.56
C LEU A 16 38.50 8.45 26.07
N ILE A 17 39.46 8.01 25.26
CA ILE A 17 39.25 7.70 23.84
C ILE A 17 38.24 6.55 23.69
N LEU A 18 38.33 5.53 24.53
CA LEU A 18 37.42 4.38 24.50
C LEU A 18 35.98 4.78 24.87
N ILE A 19 35.82 5.62 25.90
CA ILE A 19 34.49 6.12 26.31
C ILE A 19 33.90 7.02 25.22
N LEU A 20 34.69 7.93 24.67
CA LEU A 20 34.22 8.82 23.61
C LEU A 20 33.87 8.07 22.33
N GLY A 21 34.73 7.12 21.91
CA GLY A 21 34.47 6.25 20.77
C GLY A 21 33.22 5.38 20.94
N GLY A 22 33.03 4.82 22.14
CA GLY A 22 31.85 4.07 22.49
C GLY A 22 30.57 4.91 22.46
N ALA A 23 30.62 6.13 22.98
CA ALA A 23 29.50 7.08 22.94
C ALA A 23 29.11 7.46 21.51
N ILE A 24 30.09 7.75 20.65
CA ILE A 24 29.85 8.06 19.23
C ILE A 24 29.22 6.85 18.51
N LEU A 25 29.71 5.65 18.78
CA LEU A 25 29.20 4.42 18.17
C LEU A 25 27.75 4.15 18.59
N LEU A 26 27.42 4.33 19.88
CA LEU A 26 26.05 4.24 20.37
C LEU A 26 25.12 5.28 19.73
N LEU A 27 25.57 6.52 19.57
CA LEU A 27 24.84 7.56 18.87
C LEU A 27 24.59 7.18 17.40
N ALA A 28 25.60 6.69 16.70
CA ALA A 28 25.47 6.27 15.30
C ALA A 28 24.47 5.14 15.13
N LEU A 29 24.50 4.14 16.02
CA LEU A 29 23.52 3.04 16.01
C LEU A 29 22.09 3.50 16.29
N THR A 30 21.92 4.46 17.22
CA THR A 30 20.59 5.01 17.56
C THR A 30 20.00 5.82 16.42
N ILE A 31 20.83 6.59 15.71
CA ILE A 31 20.41 7.37 14.53
C ILE A 31 20.07 6.43 13.38
N SER A 32 20.87 5.39 13.15
CA SER A 32 20.63 4.40 12.08
C SER A 32 19.31 3.66 12.28
N SER A 33 19.03 3.18 13.49
CA SER A 33 17.78 2.47 13.78
C SER A 33 16.52 3.35 13.68
N ARG A 34 16.63 4.64 13.99
CA ARG A 34 15.53 5.60 13.80
C ARG A 34 15.31 6.00 12.34
N GLY A 35 16.38 5.98 11.53
CA GLY A 35 16.32 6.35 10.12
C GLY A 35 15.45 5.40 9.30
N GLU A 36 15.46 4.10 9.59
CA GLU A 36 14.64 3.11 8.90
C GLU A 36 13.14 3.35 9.13
N SER A 37 12.72 3.55 10.37
CA SER A 37 11.31 3.77 10.70
C SER A 37 10.74 5.08 10.10
N ILE A 38 11.55 6.13 10.03
CA ILE A 38 11.17 7.41 9.41
C ILE A 38 11.04 7.25 7.90
N SER A 39 11.94 6.50 7.26
CA SER A 39 11.90 6.25 5.82
C SER A 39 10.66 5.43 5.42
N GLU A 40 10.29 4.43 6.19
CA GLU A 40 9.09 3.62 5.94
C GLU A 40 7.81 4.46 6.09
N ALA A 41 7.69 5.24 7.16
CA ALA A 41 6.55 6.12 7.39
C ALA A 41 6.41 7.18 6.27
N SER A 42 7.51 7.79 5.85
CA SER A 42 7.53 8.76 4.74
C SER A 42 7.08 8.13 3.42
N THR A 43 7.52 6.90 3.13
CA THR A 43 7.13 6.17 1.92
C THR A 43 5.63 5.82 1.94
N SER A 44 5.11 5.39 3.08
CA SER A 44 3.68 5.05 3.24
C SER A 44 2.79 6.27 3.05
N ILE A 45 3.17 7.41 3.62
CA ILE A 45 2.46 8.69 3.44
C ILE A 45 2.51 9.14 1.97
N SER A 46 3.66 9.05 1.32
CA SER A 46 3.82 9.41 -0.09
C SER A 46 2.96 8.53 -0.99
N THR A 47 2.94 7.22 -0.76
CA THR A 47 2.11 6.27 -1.50
C THR A 47 0.62 6.53 -1.28
N ALA A 48 0.21 6.78 -0.03
CA ALA A 48 -1.17 7.11 0.30
C ALA A 48 -1.62 8.43 -0.35
N ASN A 49 -0.77 9.44 -0.39
CA ASN A 49 -1.05 10.70 -1.06
C ASN A 49 -1.16 10.54 -2.57
N SER A 50 -0.25 9.81 -3.20
CA SER A 50 -0.30 9.54 -4.65
C SER A 50 -1.57 8.80 -5.03
N MET A 51 -1.94 7.79 -4.25
CA MET A 51 -3.20 7.07 -4.43
C MET A 51 -4.41 7.98 -4.23
N HIS A 52 -4.38 8.84 -3.21
CA HIS A 52 -5.45 9.81 -2.97
C HIS A 52 -5.63 10.77 -4.16
N HIS A 53 -4.54 11.26 -4.74
CA HIS A 53 -4.60 12.10 -5.94
C HIS A 53 -5.23 11.37 -7.13
N ILE A 54 -4.92 10.10 -7.33
CA ILE A 54 -5.50 9.31 -8.43
C ILE A 54 -7.00 9.07 -8.19
N LEU A 55 -7.39 8.72 -6.97
CA LEU A 55 -8.79 8.47 -6.61
C LEU A 55 -9.63 9.76 -6.58
N ALA A 56 -9.06 10.86 -6.10
CA ALA A 56 -9.74 12.15 -5.99
C ALA A 56 -9.79 12.93 -7.31
N ASN A 57 -8.86 12.68 -8.23
CA ASN A 57 -8.84 13.40 -9.50
C ASN A 57 -10.02 12.97 -10.38
N ASN A 58 -10.92 13.92 -10.61
CA ASN A 58 -12.02 13.79 -11.58
C ASN A 58 -11.55 13.64 -13.05
N ALA A 59 -10.24 13.62 -13.29
CA ALA A 59 -9.64 13.47 -14.61
C ALA A 59 -9.79 12.05 -15.20
N LEU A 60 -10.19 11.06 -14.40
CA LEU A 60 -10.67 9.80 -14.92
C LEU A 60 -12.06 10.07 -15.51
N GLY A 61 -12.10 10.29 -16.85
CA GLY A 61 -13.33 10.49 -17.62
C GLY A 61 -14.32 9.33 -17.42
N TYR A 62 -15.49 9.45 -18.04
CA TYR A 62 -16.49 8.39 -18.07
C TYR A 62 -15.86 7.05 -18.45
N GLU A 63 -16.06 6.02 -17.62
CA GLU A 63 -15.58 4.65 -17.85
C GLU A 63 -14.06 4.55 -18.09
N SER A 64 -13.26 5.24 -17.31
CA SER A 64 -11.82 5.16 -17.43
C SER A 64 -11.23 4.09 -16.52
N THR A 65 -10.36 3.28 -17.08
CA THR A 65 -9.52 2.35 -16.33
C THR A 65 -8.12 2.92 -16.26
N SER A 66 -7.62 3.12 -15.05
CA SER A 66 -6.23 3.52 -14.83
C SER A 66 -5.49 2.46 -14.04
N SER A 67 -4.22 2.29 -14.37
CA SER A 67 -3.31 1.49 -13.57
C SER A 67 -2.32 2.43 -12.90
N THR A 68 -2.13 2.27 -11.59
CA THR A 68 -1.08 2.96 -10.88
C THR A 68 -0.07 1.95 -10.36
N SER A 69 1.20 2.29 -10.54
CA SER A 69 2.29 1.52 -9.96
C SER A 69 2.80 2.27 -8.75
N ALA A 70 2.78 1.61 -7.61
CA ALA A 70 3.31 2.12 -6.36
C ALA A 70 4.36 1.12 -5.82
N LYS A 71 5.13 1.53 -4.84
CA LYS A 71 5.95 0.57 -4.10
C LYS A 71 5.02 -0.50 -3.50
N LYS A 72 5.43 -1.76 -3.55
CA LYS A 72 4.65 -2.88 -2.97
C LYS A 72 4.31 -2.54 -1.52
N SER A 73 3.04 -2.36 -1.25
CA SER A 73 2.51 -1.94 0.05
C SER A 73 1.21 -2.69 0.33
N LYS A 74 0.93 -2.93 1.60
CA LYS A 74 -0.34 -3.51 2.01
C LYS A 74 -1.39 -2.41 2.04
N ILE A 75 -2.41 -2.55 1.21
CA ILE A 75 -3.53 -1.63 1.14
C ILE A 75 -4.78 -2.37 1.59
N THR A 76 -5.50 -1.80 2.54
CA THR A 76 -6.80 -2.30 3.00
C THR A 76 -7.89 -1.33 2.62
N PHE A 77 -9.06 -1.86 2.26
CA PHE A 77 -10.21 -1.08 1.82
C PHE A 77 -11.38 -1.29 2.76
N GLU A 78 -12.07 -0.19 3.05
CA GLU A 78 -13.35 -0.14 3.75
C GLU A 78 -14.33 0.67 2.91
N CYS A 79 -15.61 0.74 3.28
CA CYS A 79 -16.66 1.30 2.43
C CYS A 79 -16.38 2.71 1.89
N ASN A 80 -15.75 3.57 2.67
CA ASN A 80 -15.47 4.97 2.32
C ASN A 80 -14.06 5.42 2.69
N GLN A 81 -13.20 4.48 3.03
CA GLN A 81 -11.80 4.77 3.34
C GLN A 81 -10.88 3.65 2.87
N TYR A 82 -9.61 3.96 2.73
CA TYR A 82 -8.55 2.99 2.53
C TYR A 82 -7.37 3.31 3.45
N SER A 83 -6.58 2.30 3.74
CA SER A 83 -5.36 2.44 4.54
C SER A 83 -4.18 1.84 3.79
N VAL A 84 -3.07 2.56 3.77
CA VAL A 84 -1.78 2.11 3.21
C VAL A 84 -0.80 2.00 4.35
N GLU A 85 -0.36 0.80 4.71
CA GLU A 85 0.56 0.55 5.83
C GLU A 85 0.14 1.27 7.12
N GLY A 86 -1.18 1.30 7.41
CA GLY A 86 -1.72 1.96 8.60
C GLY A 86 -2.05 3.45 8.46
N VAL A 87 -1.72 4.09 7.33
CA VAL A 87 -2.11 5.48 7.03
C VAL A 87 -3.46 5.49 6.36
N SER A 88 -4.51 5.89 7.07
CA SER A 88 -5.89 5.93 6.56
C SER A 88 -6.21 7.23 5.83
N LYS A 89 -6.98 7.13 4.76
CA LYS A 89 -7.50 8.23 3.95
C LYS A 89 -8.96 7.99 3.60
N ASN A 90 -9.77 9.03 3.70
CA ASN A 90 -11.17 8.99 3.30
C ASN A 90 -11.31 9.19 1.78
N ILE A 91 -12.26 8.50 1.19
CA ILE A 91 -12.64 8.62 -0.22
C ILE A 91 -14.05 9.20 -0.27
N LYS A 92 -14.28 10.15 -1.18
CA LYS A 92 -15.63 10.72 -1.43
C LYS A 92 -16.48 9.77 -2.29
N ASP A 93 -15.85 9.02 -3.16
CA ASP A 93 -16.51 8.08 -4.06
C ASP A 93 -16.80 6.77 -3.32
N ILE A 94 -17.85 6.06 -3.73
CA ILE A 94 -18.26 4.82 -3.10
C ILE A 94 -17.43 3.68 -3.68
N ILE A 95 -16.72 2.95 -2.82
CA ILE A 95 -16.06 1.71 -3.22
C ILE A 95 -17.15 0.64 -3.37
N LEU A 96 -17.49 0.32 -4.61
CA LEU A 96 -18.48 -0.70 -4.91
C LEU A 96 -17.91 -2.11 -4.82
N PHE A 97 -16.67 -2.27 -5.26
CA PHE A 97 -16.01 -3.55 -5.30
C PHE A 97 -14.50 -3.40 -5.07
N SER A 98 -14.01 -4.07 -4.06
CA SER A 98 -12.58 -4.23 -3.81
C SER A 98 -12.34 -5.50 -3.00
N PRO A 99 -11.18 -6.14 -3.11
CA PRO A 99 -10.77 -7.13 -2.12
C PRO A 99 -10.52 -6.44 -0.77
N ASN A 100 -10.63 -7.18 0.33
CA ASN A 100 -10.39 -6.63 1.67
C ASN A 100 -8.98 -6.03 1.81
N SER A 101 -8.01 -6.63 1.12
CA SER A 101 -6.64 -6.12 1.09
C SER A 101 -5.93 -6.47 -0.22
N ILE A 102 -5.06 -5.58 -0.65
CA ILE A 102 -4.14 -5.78 -1.78
C ILE A 102 -2.73 -5.64 -1.24
N ASN A 103 -1.87 -6.61 -1.54
CA ASN A 103 -0.44 -6.54 -1.25
C ASN A 103 0.35 -6.55 -2.56
N SER A 104 0.19 -5.49 -3.34
CA SER A 104 0.76 -5.36 -4.68
C SER A 104 1.26 -3.95 -4.93
N GLY A 105 2.22 -3.83 -5.84
CA GLY A 105 2.68 -2.53 -6.37
C GLY A 105 1.80 -2.00 -7.51
N ASN A 106 0.92 -2.81 -8.07
CA ASN A 106 0.06 -2.43 -9.18
C ASN A 106 -1.41 -2.51 -8.79
N ILE A 107 -2.11 -1.39 -8.92
CA ILE A 107 -3.54 -1.29 -8.62
C ILE A 107 -4.25 -0.88 -9.91
N LEU A 108 -5.31 -1.60 -10.22
CA LEU A 108 -6.25 -1.27 -11.29
C LEU A 108 -7.43 -0.56 -10.66
N ILE A 109 -7.74 0.61 -11.19
CA ILE A 109 -8.83 1.47 -10.73
C ILE A 109 -9.77 1.67 -11.92
N ALA A 110 -11.03 1.30 -11.77
CA ALA A 110 -12.07 1.65 -12.71
C ALA A 110 -13.12 2.51 -12.00
N LYS A 111 -13.49 3.60 -12.64
CA LYS A 111 -14.46 4.56 -12.12
C LYS A 111 -15.69 4.55 -13.00
N PHE A 112 -16.86 4.39 -12.38
CA PHE A 112 -18.16 4.40 -13.02
C PHE A 112 -19.00 5.52 -12.42
N ASN A 113 -19.55 6.37 -13.26
CA ASN A 113 -20.45 7.44 -12.84
C ASN A 113 -21.90 6.93 -12.91
N TRP A 114 -22.64 7.13 -11.85
CA TRP A 114 -24.05 6.79 -11.84
C TRP A 114 -24.90 8.04 -12.11
N HIS A 115 -25.52 8.07 -13.29
CA HIS A 115 -26.40 9.12 -13.73
C HIS A 115 -27.81 8.59 -13.88
N PHE A 116 -28.69 8.91 -12.94
CA PHE A 116 -30.15 8.71 -13.10
C PHE A 116 -30.94 9.43 -12.03
N PRO A 117 -31.81 10.40 -12.38
CA PRO A 117 -31.79 11.29 -13.56
C PRO A 117 -30.68 12.36 -13.45
N TYR A 118 -30.03 12.45 -12.29
CA TYR A 118 -28.91 13.36 -11.99
C TYR A 118 -27.66 12.54 -11.64
N ASN A 119 -26.52 13.20 -11.62
CA ASN A 119 -25.30 12.56 -11.13
C ASN A 119 -25.45 12.24 -9.64
N ALA A 120 -25.72 10.96 -9.34
CA ALA A 120 -25.95 10.49 -7.98
C ALA A 120 -24.65 10.16 -7.22
N GLY A 121 -23.56 9.92 -7.95
CA GLY A 121 -22.27 9.59 -7.36
C GLY A 121 -21.36 8.82 -8.31
N ASN A 122 -20.17 8.54 -7.83
CA ASN A 122 -19.21 7.73 -8.54
C ASN A 122 -18.97 6.43 -7.77
N PHE A 123 -18.90 5.34 -8.51
CA PHE A 123 -18.52 4.04 -7.98
C PHE A 123 -17.10 3.69 -8.41
N LEU A 124 -16.32 3.20 -7.46
CA LEU A 124 -14.97 2.74 -7.68
C LEU A 124 -14.90 1.22 -7.63
N TYR A 125 -14.26 0.66 -8.61
CA TYR A 125 -13.84 -0.72 -8.66
C TYR A 125 -12.33 -0.76 -8.53
N LEU A 126 -11.84 -1.39 -7.47
CA LEU A 126 -10.42 -1.42 -7.13
C LEU A 126 -9.96 -2.87 -7.14
N THR A 127 -8.88 -3.17 -7.85
CA THR A 127 -8.31 -4.51 -7.91
C THR A 127 -6.81 -4.47 -8.21
N SER A 128 -6.19 -5.63 -8.31
CA SER A 128 -4.81 -5.80 -8.74
C SER A 128 -4.72 -6.85 -9.84
N PRO A 129 -3.76 -6.73 -10.79
CA PRO A 129 -3.51 -7.76 -11.80
C PRO A 129 -3.12 -9.12 -11.23
N GLU A 130 -2.72 -9.16 -9.96
CA GLU A 130 -2.35 -10.39 -9.24
C GLU A 130 -3.58 -11.14 -8.73
N ILE A 131 -4.72 -10.45 -8.60
CA ILE A 131 -5.98 -11.04 -8.10
C ILE A 131 -6.70 -11.74 -9.23
N ARG A 132 -7.17 -12.95 -8.94
CA ARG A 132 -7.99 -13.75 -9.84
C ARG A 132 -9.42 -13.77 -9.32
N TYR A 133 -10.38 -13.44 -10.18
CA TYR A 133 -11.79 -13.48 -9.87
C TYR A 133 -12.38 -14.79 -10.33
N ILE A 134 -13.12 -15.45 -9.45
CA ILE A 134 -13.77 -16.71 -9.73
C ILE A 134 -15.28 -16.49 -9.70
N PHE A 135 -15.92 -16.67 -10.84
CA PHE A 135 -17.37 -16.59 -11.00
C PHE A 135 -17.96 -17.98 -10.88
N ILE A 136 -18.75 -18.22 -9.86
CA ILE A 136 -19.35 -19.52 -9.57
C ILE A 136 -20.86 -19.43 -9.81
N GLY A 137 -21.39 -20.33 -10.59
CA GLY A 137 -22.81 -20.47 -10.86
C GLY A 137 -23.16 -20.32 -12.33
N ASP A 138 -24.38 -20.77 -12.66
CA ASP A 138 -24.91 -20.79 -14.04
C ASP A 138 -26.04 -19.77 -14.24
N SER A 139 -26.19 -18.83 -13.30
CA SER A 139 -27.19 -17.77 -13.41
C SER A 139 -26.85 -16.78 -14.52
N GLU A 140 -27.88 -16.17 -15.11
CA GLU A 140 -27.68 -15.09 -16.10
C GLU A 140 -26.85 -13.95 -15.55
N PHE A 141 -27.03 -13.65 -14.27
CA PHE A 141 -26.23 -12.62 -13.58
C PHE A 141 -24.74 -12.98 -13.54
N ALA A 142 -24.39 -14.22 -13.17
CA ALA A 142 -22.99 -14.67 -13.13
C ALA A 142 -22.34 -14.59 -14.52
N ARG A 143 -23.06 -15.01 -15.56
CA ARG A 143 -22.59 -14.93 -16.96
C ARG A 143 -22.39 -13.49 -17.40
N LYS A 144 -23.33 -12.59 -17.12
CA LYS A 144 -23.19 -11.15 -17.42
C LYS A 144 -22.04 -10.53 -16.66
N ALA A 145 -21.91 -10.79 -15.37
CA ALA A 145 -20.81 -10.27 -14.55
C ALA A 145 -19.43 -10.72 -15.09
N PHE A 146 -19.32 -12.00 -15.49
CA PHE A 146 -18.11 -12.51 -16.12
C PHE A 146 -17.81 -11.80 -17.45
N GLN A 147 -18.83 -11.59 -18.30
CA GLN A 147 -18.64 -10.90 -19.59
C GLN A 147 -18.27 -9.42 -19.43
N MET A 148 -18.90 -8.74 -18.48
CA MET A 148 -18.65 -7.30 -18.22
C MET A 148 -17.32 -7.04 -17.51
N THR A 149 -16.73 -8.03 -16.88
CA THR A 149 -15.42 -7.89 -16.25
C THR A 149 -14.34 -7.63 -17.31
N PRO A 150 -13.54 -6.55 -17.19
CA PRO A 150 -12.52 -6.19 -18.17
C PRO A 150 -11.54 -7.32 -18.49
N ALA A 151 -11.03 -7.34 -19.73
CA ALA A 151 -10.13 -8.40 -20.21
C ALA A 151 -8.74 -8.39 -19.53
N ASN A 152 -8.34 -7.26 -18.96
CA ASN A 152 -7.07 -7.10 -18.22
C ASN A 152 -7.13 -7.66 -16.79
N ILE A 153 -8.28 -8.18 -16.37
CA ILE A 153 -8.48 -8.81 -15.06
C ILE A 153 -8.49 -10.32 -15.24
N LYS A 154 -7.69 -11.02 -14.42
CA LYS A 154 -7.68 -12.47 -14.40
C LYS A 154 -9.03 -12.99 -13.88
N LYS A 155 -9.75 -13.76 -14.69
CA LYS A 155 -11.08 -14.27 -14.37
C LYS A 155 -11.28 -15.69 -14.85
N ASP A 156 -11.95 -16.49 -14.05
CA ASP A 156 -12.37 -17.85 -14.37
C ASP A 156 -13.86 -18.03 -14.06
N GLY A 157 -14.56 -18.81 -14.88
CA GLY A 157 -15.97 -19.14 -14.68
C GLY A 157 -16.12 -20.64 -14.43
N TYR A 158 -16.86 -20.99 -13.38
CA TYR A 158 -17.14 -22.38 -13.02
C TYR A 158 -18.64 -22.58 -12.80
N THR A 159 -19.18 -23.68 -13.33
CA THR A 159 -20.59 -24.06 -13.15
C THR A 159 -20.87 -24.57 -11.74
N ASN A 160 -19.91 -25.20 -11.09
CA ASN A 160 -20.02 -25.78 -9.75
C ASN A 160 -18.86 -25.34 -8.84
N ALA A 161 -19.16 -25.05 -7.58
CA ALA A 161 -18.17 -24.67 -6.58
C ALA A 161 -17.08 -25.74 -6.35
N GLN A 162 -17.37 -27.02 -6.63
CA GLN A 162 -16.40 -28.12 -6.50
C GLN A 162 -15.29 -28.11 -7.56
N ALA A 163 -15.51 -27.44 -8.70
CA ALA A 163 -14.48 -27.30 -9.75
C ALA A 163 -13.35 -26.34 -9.38
N VAL A 164 -13.51 -25.56 -8.30
CA VAL A 164 -12.54 -24.56 -7.83
C VAL A 164 -11.42 -25.17 -6.96
N GLN A 165 -11.59 -26.41 -6.49
CA GLN A 165 -10.66 -27.06 -5.55
C GLN A 165 -9.51 -27.81 -6.23
N ASN A 166 -9.42 -27.85 -7.54
CA ASN A 166 -8.34 -28.37 -8.33
C ASN A 166 -7.60 -27.21 -9.02
#